data_00445422bfe36387baaeef1f23615bce
#
_entry.id   00445422bfe36387baaeef1f23615bce
#
_cell.length_a   1.000
_cell.length_b   1.000
_cell.length_c   1.000
_cell.angle_alpha   90.00
_cell.angle_beta   90.00
_cell.angle_gamma   90.00
#
_symmetry.space_group_name_H-M   'P 1'
#
loop_
_entity.id
_entity.type
_entity.pdbx_description
1 polymer ?
#
loop_
_entity_poly.entity_id
_entity_poly.type
_entity_poly.pdbx_seq_one_letter_code
_entity_poly.pdbx_strand_id
1 'polypeptide(L)'
;MARYRIMYWKHIPQSFTVEGEGRTVRKQLSRRIQNAIDAYAMAAGATSSTDYAAQYKRGDWIERDGSPEEVAEALLTELESEFARIEIPRRNGNTP
;
A
#
# COMPACT_ATOMS: atom_id res chain seq x y z
N MET A 1 -23.13 -3.34 -0.03
CA MET A 1 -21.98 -4.12 0.39
C MET A 1 -20.88 -4.04 -0.64
N ALA A 2 -19.66 -3.85 -0.22
CA ALA A 2 -18.51 -3.74 -1.11
C ALA A 2 -17.45 -4.75 -0.70
N ARG A 3 -16.47 -4.93 -1.53
CA ARG A 3 -15.28 -5.69 -1.18
C ARG A 3 -14.05 -4.93 -1.64
N TYR A 4 -12.93 -5.15 -0.98
CA TYR A 4 -11.70 -4.46 -1.34
C TYR A 4 -10.52 -5.42 -1.28
N ARG A 5 -9.46 -5.06 -2.00
CA ARG A 5 -8.16 -5.72 -1.89
C ARG A 5 -7.08 -4.66 -1.93
N ILE A 6 -6.03 -4.90 -1.19
CA ILE A 6 -4.92 -3.98 -1.08
C ILE A 6 -3.73 -4.55 -1.83
N MET A 7 -3.06 -3.69 -2.58
CA MET A 7 -1.78 -4.02 -3.21
C MET A 7 -0.69 -3.52 -2.28
N TYR A 8 0.11 -4.44 -1.80
CA TYR A 8 1.23 -4.13 -0.91
C TYR A 8 2.54 -4.15 -1.66
N TRP A 9 3.47 -3.30 -1.24
CA TRP A 9 4.87 -3.44 -1.59
C TRP A 9 5.54 -3.92 -0.32
N LYS A 10 5.97 -5.18 -0.28
CA LYS A 10 6.33 -5.89 0.96
C LYS A 10 5.15 -5.81 1.93
N HIS A 11 5.30 -5.10 3.03
CA HIS A 11 4.24 -4.93 4.04
C HIS A 11 3.58 -3.56 3.98
N ILE A 12 3.97 -2.72 3.03
CA ILE A 12 3.47 -1.33 2.95
C ILE A 12 2.37 -1.25 1.90
N PRO A 13 1.19 -0.73 2.25
CA PRO A 13 0.11 -0.59 1.27
C PRO A 13 0.47 0.50 0.26
N GLN A 14 0.35 0.15 -1.01
CA GLN A 14 0.66 1.07 -2.11
C GLN A 14 -0.61 1.64 -2.71
N SER A 15 -1.61 0.80 -2.89
CA SER A 15 -2.89 1.17 -3.49
C SER A 15 -3.93 0.16 -3.09
N PHE A 16 -5.19 0.44 -3.43
CA PHE A 16 -6.27 -0.53 -3.21
C PHE A 16 -7.37 -0.36 -4.24
N THR A 17 -8.18 -1.40 -4.37
CA THR A 17 -9.34 -1.43 -5.25
C THR A 17 -10.55 -1.80 -4.42
N VAL A 18 -11.64 -1.08 -4.61
CA VAL A 18 -12.92 -1.37 -3.97
C VAL A 18 -13.95 -1.61 -5.06
N GLU A 19 -14.70 -2.70 -4.94
CA GLU A 19 -15.76 -3.05 -5.88
C GLU A 19 -17.08 -3.23 -5.15
N GLY A 20 -18.15 -2.83 -5.81
CA GLY A 20 -19.50 -3.03 -5.30
C GLY A 20 -20.50 -2.23 -6.10
N GLU A 21 -21.76 -2.67 -6.07
CA GLU A 21 -22.87 -1.95 -6.72
C GLU A 21 -22.58 -1.62 -8.20
N GLY A 22 -21.86 -2.49 -8.88
CA GLY A 22 -21.50 -2.29 -10.28
C GLY A 22 -20.40 -1.26 -10.52
N ARG A 23 -19.74 -0.80 -9.48
CA ARG A 23 -18.70 0.23 -9.60
C ARG A 23 -17.38 -0.26 -9.02
N THR A 24 -16.30 0.31 -9.54
CA THR A 24 -14.95 0.04 -9.05
C THR A 24 -14.28 1.38 -8.72
N VAL A 25 -13.73 1.47 -7.52
CA VAL A 25 -12.98 2.64 -7.08
C VAL A 25 -11.55 2.22 -6.78
N ARG A 26 -10.58 2.91 -7.37
CA ARG A 26 -9.16 2.66 -7.13
C ARG A 26 -8.53 3.90 -6.52
N LYS A 27 -7.71 3.68 -5.51
CA LYS A 27 -7.00 4.77 -4.84
C LYS A 27 -5.55 4.36 -4.60
N GLN A 28 -4.67 5.32 -4.74
CA GLN A 28 -3.28 5.15 -4.31
C GLN A 28 -3.11 5.80 -2.95
N LEU A 29 -2.24 5.23 -2.14
CA LEU A 29 -1.86 5.86 -0.87
C LEU A 29 -1.08 7.14 -1.16
N SER A 30 -0.95 7.99 -0.16
CA SER A 30 -0.35 9.31 -0.30
C SER A 30 1.08 9.26 -0.84
N ARG A 31 1.55 10.42 -1.32
CA ARG A 31 2.94 10.54 -1.77
C ARG A 31 3.91 10.20 -0.64
N ARG A 32 3.56 10.51 0.59
CA ARG A 32 4.37 10.15 1.76
C ARG A 32 4.65 8.65 1.80
N ILE A 33 3.61 7.84 1.59
CA ILE A 33 3.74 6.39 1.59
C ILE A 33 4.50 5.93 0.35
N GLN A 34 4.23 6.50 -0.83
CA GLN A 34 4.96 6.15 -2.05
C GLN A 34 6.46 6.45 -1.90
N ASN A 35 6.79 7.58 -1.30
CA ASN A 35 8.18 7.94 -1.05
C ASN A 35 8.85 7.00 -0.05
N ALA A 36 8.09 6.55 0.95
CA ALA A 36 8.60 5.60 1.92
C ALA A 36 8.91 4.25 1.28
N ILE A 37 8.06 3.81 0.34
CA ILE A 37 8.32 2.58 -0.42
C ILE A 37 9.63 2.71 -1.19
N ASP A 38 9.84 3.83 -1.86
CA ASP A 38 11.06 4.06 -2.63
C ASP A 38 12.29 4.07 -1.72
N ALA A 39 12.19 4.75 -0.59
CA ALA A 39 13.30 4.79 0.37
C ALA A 39 13.59 3.41 0.95
N TYR A 40 12.54 2.66 1.24
CA TYR A 40 12.70 1.29 1.73
C TYR A 40 13.39 0.41 0.68
N ALA A 41 12.96 0.53 -0.56
CA ALA A 41 13.56 -0.25 -1.66
C ALA A 41 15.04 0.05 -1.80
N MET A 42 15.42 1.31 -1.73
CA MET A 42 16.82 1.71 -1.82
C MET A 42 17.62 1.15 -0.64
N ALA A 43 17.07 1.27 0.56
CA ALA A 43 17.76 0.80 1.77
C ALA A 43 17.92 -0.73 1.77
N ALA A 44 16.94 -1.44 1.21
CA ALA A 44 16.95 -2.89 1.16
C ALA A 44 17.70 -3.44 -0.07
N GLY A 45 18.18 -2.58 -0.96
CA GLY A 45 18.89 -3.00 -2.15
C GLY A 45 18.01 -3.47 -3.29
N ALA A 46 16.69 -3.27 -3.19
CA ALA A 46 15.74 -3.66 -4.25
C ALA A 46 15.62 -2.55 -5.27
N THR A 47 16.73 -2.25 -5.96
CA THR A 47 16.83 -1.09 -6.83
C THR A 47 16.68 -1.40 -8.31
N SER A 48 16.80 -2.66 -8.72
CA SER A 48 16.50 -3.02 -10.10
C SER A 48 15.01 -3.10 -10.31
N SER A 49 14.56 -2.90 -11.54
CA SER A 49 13.13 -3.00 -11.86
C SER A 49 12.55 -4.37 -11.46
N THR A 50 13.32 -5.41 -11.70
CA THR A 50 12.89 -6.77 -11.38
C THR A 50 12.76 -6.98 -9.88
N ASP A 51 13.75 -6.54 -9.11
CA ASP A 51 13.73 -6.69 -7.66
C ASP A 51 12.61 -5.88 -7.03
N TYR A 52 12.42 -4.66 -7.53
CA TYR A 52 11.35 -3.79 -7.04
C TYR A 52 9.98 -4.42 -7.28
N ALA A 53 9.74 -4.84 -8.51
CA ALA A 53 8.45 -5.42 -8.89
C ALA A 53 8.15 -6.73 -8.18
N ALA A 54 9.17 -7.50 -7.85
CA ALA A 54 9.00 -8.79 -7.18
C ALA A 54 8.43 -8.65 -5.77
N GLN A 55 8.50 -7.45 -5.19
CA GLN A 55 8.01 -7.22 -3.83
C GLN A 55 6.52 -6.89 -3.76
N TYR A 56 5.86 -6.70 -4.89
CA TYR A 56 4.42 -6.42 -4.90
C TYR A 56 3.63 -7.67 -4.55
N LYS A 57 2.64 -7.51 -3.69
CA LYS A 57 1.73 -8.60 -3.31
C LYS A 57 0.31 -8.09 -3.30
N ARG A 58 -0.59 -8.87 -3.88
CA ARG A 58 -2.02 -8.60 -3.77
C ARG A 58 -2.56 -9.24 -2.51
N GLY A 59 -3.30 -8.46 -1.74
CA GLY A 59 -4.05 -9.01 -0.62
C GLY A 59 -5.29 -9.75 -1.11
N ASP A 60 -5.95 -10.43 -0.19
CA ASP A 60 -7.20 -11.10 -0.48
C ASP A 60 -8.34 -10.08 -0.56
N TRP A 61 -9.41 -10.47 -1.26
CA TRP A 61 -10.64 -9.68 -1.23
C TRP A 61 -11.27 -9.79 0.15
N ILE A 62 -11.66 -8.66 0.70
CA ILE A 62 -12.31 -8.56 2.01
C ILE A 62 -13.63 -7.82 1.84
N GLU A 63 -14.70 -8.39 2.35
CA GLU A 63 -16.01 -7.75 2.28
C GLU A 63 -16.16 -6.72 3.40
N ARG A 64 -16.85 -5.63 3.08
CA ARG A 64 -17.09 -4.55 4.03
C ARG A 64 -18.39 -3.84 3.67
N ASP A 65 -19.19 -3.51 4.67
CA ASP A 65 -20.44 -2.79 4.48
C ASP A 65 -20.18 -1.37 4.02
N GLY A 66 -21.07 -0.86 3.18
CA GLY A 66 -21.01 0.49 2.67
C GLY A 66 -20.93 0.51 1.15
N SER A 67 -21.08 1.68 0.58
CA SER A 67 -20.89 1.86 -0.86
C SER A 67 -19.39 1.79 -1.16
N PRO A 68 -19.01 1.53 -2.42
CA PRO A 68 -17.58 1.53 -2.78
C PRO A 68 -16.88 2.83 -2.42
N GLU A 69 -17.56 3.97 -2.59
CA GLU A 69 -16.99 5.28 -2.28
C GLU A 69 -16.76 5.45 -0.77
N GLU A 70 -17.76 5.05 0.02
CA GLU A 70 -17.63 5.13 1.49
C GLU A 70 -16.52 4.23 2.00
N VAL A 71 -16.46 3.01 1.48
CA VAL A 71 -15.42 2.07 1.87
C VAL A 71 -14.04 2.59 1.46
N ALA A 72 -13.92 3.15 0.26
CA ALA A 72 -12.66 3.69 -0.23
C ALA A 72 -12.17 4.85 0.66
N GLU A 73 -13.06 5.76 1.03
CA GLU A 73 -12.72 6.88 1.91
C GLU A 73 -12.26 6.41 3.28
N ALA A 74 -13.02 5.50 3.87
CA ALA A 74 -12.70 4.96 5.19
C ALA A 74 -11.38 4.21 5.17
N LEU A 75 -11.18 3.38 4.14
CA LEU A 75 -9.98 2.56 4.02
C LEU A 75 -8.74 3.44 3.83
N LEU A 76 -8.85 4.48 3.00
CA LEU A 76 -7.74 5.40 2.79
C LEU A 76 -7.31 6.05 4.10
N THR A 77 -8.27 6.54 4.88
CA THR A 77 -8.01 7.17 6.17
C THR A 77 -7.36 6.17 7.13
N GLU A 78 -7.89 4.96 7.19
CA GLU A 78 -7.38 3.92 8.09
C GLU A 78 -5.95 3.54 7.73
N LEU A 79 -5.66 3.33 6.45
CA LEU A 79 -4.33 2.93 6.02
C LEU A 79 -3.32 4.06 6.21
N GLU A 80 -3.70 5.30 5.90
CA GLU A 80 -2.82 6.45 6.10
C GLU A 80 -2.47 6.61 7.59
N SER A 81 -3.44 6.38 8.46
CA SER A 81 -3.24 6.47 9.90
C SER A 81 -2.38 5.30 10.42
N GLU A 82 -2.68 4.09 9.96
CA GLU A 82 -1.94 2.90 10.37
C GLU A 82 -0.48 2.98 9.96
N PHE A 83 -0.22 3.56 8.79
CA PHE A 83 1.14 3.71 8.27
C PHE A 83 1.64 5.15 8.40
N ALA A 84 1.23 5.83 9.46
CA ALA A 84 1.69 7.19 9.73
C ALA A 84 3.21 7.23 9.90
N ARG A 85 3.80 6.13 10.36
CA ARG A 85 5.25 6.00 10.48
C ARG A 85 5.66 4.67 9.87
N ILE A 86 6.60 4.74 8.93
CA ILE A 86 7.15 3.57 8.28
C ILE A 86 8.63 3.52 8.59
N GLU A 87 9.07 2.42 9.18
CA GLU A 87 10.48 2.24 9.49
C GLU A 87 11.23 1.79 8.24
N ILE A 88 12.31 2.49 7.96
CA ILE A 88 13.17 2.20 6.82
C ILE A 88 14.38 1.42 7.35
N PRO A 89 14.72 0.27 6.78
CA PRO A 89 15.87 -0.49 7.24
C PRO A 89 17.14 0.33 7.01
N ARG A 90 18.07 0.19 7.94
CA ARG A 90 19.37 0.85 7.78
C ARG A 90 20.18 0.07 6.76
N ARG A 91 20.91 0.80 5.94
CA ARG A 91 21.82 0.18 5.00
C ARG A 91 22.94 -0.48 5.77
N ASN A 92 23.29 -1.66 5.30
CA ASN A 92 24.40 -2.38 5.87
C ASN A 92 25.70 -1.56 5.68
N GLY A 93 26.48 -1.47 6.71
CA GLY A 93 27.69 -0.67 6.67
C GLY A 93 27.44 0.83 6.78
N ASN A 94 26.21 1.23 6.90
CA ASN A 94 25.85 2.61 7.10
C ASN A 94 25.82 2.94 8.57
N THR A 95 26.89 2.69 9.20
CA THR A 95 27.01 3.05 10.57
C THR A 95 27.95 4.18 10.66
N PRO A 96 27.60 5.11 11.42
CA PRO A 96 28.71 5.68 12.12
C PRO A 96 29.14 4.67 13.12
#